data_8567a6a9dee9891c344169f0fd5ac602
#
_entry.id   8567a6a9dee9891c344169f0fd5ac602
#
_cell.length_a   1.000
_cell.length_b   1.000
_cell.length_c   1.000
_cell.angle_alpha   90.00
_cell.angle_beta   90.00
_cell.angle_gamma   90.00
#
_symmetry.space_group_name_H-M   'P 1'
#
loop_
_entity.id
_entity.type
_entity.pdbx_description
1 polymer ?
#
loop_
_entity_poly.entity_id
_entity_poly.type
_entity_poly.pdbx_seq_one_letter_code
_entity_poly.pdbx_strand_id
1 'polypeptide(L)'
;MYIVIGASSFIGVYTVDEFLKQGCKVVVTGRKNKFKEHYDSLGVDYINLDLTSKEDFEQLPTDNVDGVILLGGLLPANADVNLDENENAADYFNVNTIGTINVLEYCRKNKIKRVISTCSYADVRGAWGKKVITEDEPRDFIYTGDHAVYVFSKNAANDTLEYYNQQH
;
A
#
# COMPACT_ATOMS: atom_id res chain seq x y z
N MET A 1 -6.57 -17.12 5.00
CA MET A 1 -5.21 -16.52 5.12
C MET A 1 -5.21 -15.14 4.52
N TYR A 2 -4.51 -14.18 5.15
CA TYR A 2 -4.37 -12.81 4.61
C TYR A 2 -2.93 -12.56 4.16
N ILE A 3 -2.76 -11.70 3.15
CA ILE A 3 -1.44 -11.23 2.74
C ILE A 3 -1.32 -9.76 3.14
N VAL A 4 -0.27 -9.41 3.90
CA VAL A 4 0.02 -8.03 4.29
C VAL A 4 1.23 -7.53 3.52
N ILE A 5 0.99 -6.69 2.52
CA ILE A 5 2.04 -6.09 1.68
C ILE A 5 2.52 -4.79 2.33
N GLY A 6 3.83 -4.71 2.60
CA GLY A 6 4.41 -3.60 3.35
C GLY A 6 4.38 -3.79 4.87
N ALA A 7 4.41 -5.04 5.32
CA ALA A 7 4.41 -5.41 6.74
C ALA A 7 5.60 -4.85 7.54
N SER A 8 6.68 -4.47 6.88
CA SER A 8 7.85 -3.83 7.51
C SER A 8 7.66 -2.33 7.80
N SER A 9 6.51 -1.76 7.45
CA SER A 9 6.16 -0.38 7.79
C SER A 9 5.65 -0.25 9.22
N PHE A 10 5.61 0.99 9.73
CA PHE A 10 5.06 1.27 11.06
C PHE A 10 3.63 0.71 11.23
N ILE A 11 2.73 1.02 10.30
CA ILE A 11 1.35 0.48 10.34
C ILE A 11 1.35 -1.03 10.13
N GLY A 12 2.22 -1.53 9.25
CA GLY A 12 2.29 -2.94 8.89
C GLY A 12 2.56 -3.86 10.08
N VAL A 13 3.52 -3.50 10.94
CA VAL A 13 3.85 -4.28 12.13
C VAL A 13 2.62 -4.43 13.04
N TYR A 14 1.96 -3.33 13.38
CA TYR A 14 0.76 -3.38 14.23
C TYR A 14 -0.42 -4.11 13.58
N THR A 15 -0.56 -3.99 12.26
CA THR A 15 -1.59 -4.73 11.52
C THR A 15 -1.37 -6.23 11.61
N VAL A 16 -0.13 -6.69 11.43
CA VAL A 16 0.20 -8.11 11.54
C VAL A 16 0.00 -8.62 12.96
N ASP A 17 0.46 -7.87 13.97
CA ASP A 17 0.26 -8.22 15.37
C ASP A 17 -1.23 -8.42 15.70
N GLU A 18 -2.10 -7.57 15.18
CA GLU A 18 -3.52 -7.68 15.43
C GLU A 18 -4.14 -8.91 14.73
N PHE A 19 -3.74 -9.20 13.50
CA PHE A 19 -4.15 -10.44 12.83
C PHE A 19 -3.73 -11.69 13.59
N LEU A 20 -2.51 -11.72 14.11
CA LEU A 20 -2.01 -12.85 14.90
C LEU A 20 -2.76 -13.01 16.22
N LYS A 21 -3.06 -11.92 16.94
CA LYS A 21 -3.90 -11.95 18.16
C LYS A 21 -5.28 -12.51 17.90
N GLN A 22 -5.84 -12.27 16.73
CA GLN A 22 -7.15 -12.80 16.32
C GLN A 22 -7.06 -14.22 15.76
N GLY A 23 -5.88 -14.86 15.80
CA GLY A 23 -5.69 -16.22 15.31
C GLY A 23 -5.74 -16.35 13.78
N CYS A 24 -5.59 -15.25 13.05
CA CYS A 24 -5.58 -15.27 11.60
C CYS A 24 -4.22 -15.76 11.07
N LYS A 25 -4.25 -16.62 10.05
CA LYS A 25 -3.06 -16.96 9.28
C LYS A 25 -2.68 -15.80 8.36
N VAL A 26 -1.44 -15.37 8.40
CA VAL A 26 -0.92 -14.29 7.56
C VAL A 26 0.36 -14.70 6.83
N VAL A 27 0.56 -14.13 5.65
CA VAL A 27 1.82 -14.07 4.92
C VAL A 27 2.18 -12.59 4.79
N VAL A 28 3.42 -12.23 5.02
CA VAL A 28 3.85 -10.84 5.05
C VAL A 28 4.92 -10.55 4.02
N THR A 29 4.93 -9.32 3.50
CA THR A 29 5.95 -8.90 2.54
C THR A 29 6.62 -7.59 2.92
N GLY A 30 7.83 -7.40 2.40
CA GLY A 30 8.57 -6.15 2.48
C GLY A 30 9.73 -6.13 1.50
N ARG A 31 10.27 -4.94 1.17
CA ARG A 31 11.36 -4.81 0.20
C ARG A 31 12.76 -5.23 0.71
N LYS A 32 12.93 -5.32 2.02
CA LYS A 32 14.24 -5.59 2.66
C LYS A 32 14.09 -6.66 3.71
N ASN A 33 15.06 -7.53 3.80
CA ASN A 33 15.08 -8.62 4.79
C ASN A 33 15.22 -8.17 6.26
N LYS A 34 15.23 -6.86 6.52
CA LYS A 34 15.41 -6.31 7.88
C LYS A 34 14.43 -6.86 8.91
N PHE A 35 13.20 -7.16 8.50
CA PHE A 35 12.15 -7.69 9.38
C PHE A 35 11.94 -9.20 9.25
N LYS A 36 12.72 -9.85 8.38
CA LYS A 36 12.56 -11.30 8.16
C LYS A 36 12.74 -12.10 9.45
N GLU A 37 13.82 -11.87 10.17
CA GLU A 37 14.10 -12.58 11.44
C GLU A 37 12.99 -12.36 12.48
N HIS A 38 12.44 -11.14 12.55
CA HIS A 38 11.31 -10.85 13.44
C HIS A 38 10.09 -11.71 13.08
N TYR A 39 9.70 -11.75 11.83
CA TYR A 39 8.53 -12.52 11.39
C TYR A 39 8.79 -14.05 11.46
N ASP A 40 9.99 -14.49 11.12
CA ASP A 40 10.39 -15.90 11.29
C ASP A 40 10.26 -16.34 12.76
N SER A 41 10.62 -15.47 13.72
CA SER A 41 10.48 -15.77 15.16
C SER A 41 9.03 -15.89 15.63
N LEU A 42 8.09 -15.29 14.88
CA LEU A 42 6.65 -15.39 15.11
C LEU A 42 5.99 -16.54 14.33
N GLY A 43 6.78 -17.31 13.55
CA GLY A 43 6.26 -18.36 12.69
C GLY A 43 5.45 -17.83 11.50
N VAL A 44 5.75 -16.61 11.04
CA VAL A 44 5.06 -15.94 9.92
C VAL A 44 5.97 -15.95 8.69
N ASP A 45 5.44 -16.42 7.57
CA ASP A 45 6.16 -16.45 6.30
C ASP A 45 6.42 -15.03 5.80
N TYR A 46 7.70 -14.68 5.60
CA TYR A 46 8.12 -13.40 5.05
C TYR A 46 8.64 -13.56 3.62
N ILE A 47 8.03 -12.84 2.69
CA ILE A 47 8.42 -12.82 1.28
C ILE A 47 9.02 -11.44 0.94
N ASN A 48 10.19 -11.44 0.30
CA ASN A 48 10.77 -10.21 -0.24
C ASN A 48 10.01 -9.84 -1.52
N LEU A 49 9.38 -8.66 -1.54
CA LEU A 49 8.55 -8.23 -2.65
C LEU A 49 8.76 -6.74 -2.93
N ASP A 50 9.11 -6.42 -4.16
CA ASP A 50 9.05 -5.08 -4.71
C ASP A 50 7.74 -4.90 -5.50
N LEU A 51 6.96 -3.89 -5.15
CA LEU A 51 5.68 -3.59 -5.80
C LEU A 51 5.83 -3.31 -7.31
N THR A 52 7.02 -2.89 -7.75
CA THR A 52 7.30 -2.58 -9.16
C THR A 52 7.72 -3.79 -9.99
N SER A 53 8.12 -4.90 -9.34
CA SER A 53 8.50 -6.16 -9.98
C SER A 53 7.29 -7.08 -10.09
N LYS A 54 6.86 -7.38 -11.31
CA LYS A 54 5.76 -8.33 -11.54
C LYS A 54 6.16 -9.75 -11.18
N GLU A 55 7.41 -10.09 -11.34
CA GLU A 55 8.01 -11.39 -11.07
C GLU A 55 7.94 -11.73 -9.57
N ASP A 56 8.06 -10.73 -8.71
CA ASP A 56 8.02 -10.94 -7.26
C ASP A 56 6.65 -11.45 -6.79
N PHE A 57 5.58 -11.12 -7.53
CA PHE A 57 4.23 -11.61 -7.21
C PHE A 57 4.04 -13.10 -7.47
N GLU A 58 4.90 -13.73 -8.27
CA GLU A 58 4.86 -15.19 -8.51
C GLU A 58 5.21 -15.99 -7.25
N GLN A 59 5.86 -15.37 -6.27
CA GLN A 59 6.20 -15.98 -4.98
C GLN A 59 5.03 -15.98 -3.99
N LEU A 60 3.99 -15.21 -4.26
CA LEU A 60 2.85 -15.09 -3.36
C LEU A 60 1.93 -16.31 -3.44
N PRO A 61 1.29 -16.71 -2.32
CA PRO A 61 0.29 -17.76 -2.31
C PRO A 61 -0.87 -17.48 -3.27
N THR A 62 -1.30 -18.48 -4.02
CA THR A 62 -2.40 -18.36 -4.99
C THR A 62 -3.72 -18.95 -4.48
N ASP A 63 -3.66 -19.79 -3.43
CA ASP A 63 -4.80 -20.52 -2.90
C ASP A 63 -5.12 -20.13 -1.45
N ASN A 64 -6.41 -20.20 -1.10
CA ASN A 64 -6.89 -19.92 0.26
C ASN A 64 -6.55 -18.54 0.79
N VAL A 65 -6.44 -17.53 -0.09
CA VAL A 65 -6.23 -16.14 0.27
C VAL A 65 -7.58 -15.44 0.41
N ASP A 66 -7.91 -15.03 1.64
CA ASP A 66 -9.16 -14.34 1.99
C ASP A 66 -9.13 -12.85 1.64
N GLY A 67 -7.94 -12.27 1.59
CA GLY A 67 -7.76 -10.86 1.25
C GLY A 67 -6.32 -10.40 1.29
N VAL A 68 -6.09 -9.22 0.71
CA VAL A 68 -4.80 -8.55 0.66
C VAL A 68 -4.92 -7.18 1.34
N ILE A 69 -3.98 -6.86 2.22
CA ILE A 69 -3.84 -5.56 2.86
C ILE A 69 -2.60 -4.88 2.28
N LEU A 70 -2.81 -3.82 1.50
CA LEU A 70 -1.76 -3.06 0.85
C LEU A 70 -1.40 -1.83 1.68
N LEU A 71 -0.29 -1.91 2.39
CA LEU A 71 0.28 -0.83 3.21
C LEU A 71 1.62 -0.33 2.65
N GLY A 72 2.15 -1.04 1.65
CA GLY A 72 3.36 -0.63 0.94
C GLY A 72 3.11 0.58 0.05
N GLY A 73 4.08 1.48 0.01
CA GLY A 73 4.05 2.66 -0.84
C GLY A 73 5.29 3.52 -0.65
N LEU A 74 5.54 4.40 -1.60
CA LEU A 74 6.57 5.43 -1.48
C LEU A 74 5.93 6.66 -0.83
N LEU A 75 6.50 7.09 0.29
CA LEU A 75 6.10 8.28 1.01
C LEU A 75 7.10 9.40 0.72
N PRO A 76 6.69 10.68 0.78
CA PRO A 76 7.63 11.78 0.82
C PRO A 76 8.63 11.52 1.94
N ALA A 77 9.89 11.68 1.67
CA ALA A 77 10.91 11.57 2.72
C ALA A 77 10.56 12.54 3.84
N ASN A 78 10.88 12.16 5.06
CA ASN A 78 10.78 13.05 6.20
C ASN A 78 11.51 14.38 5.86
N ALA A 79 11.10 15.48 6.49
CA ALA A 79 11.46 16.86 6.17
C ALA A 79 12.96 17.20 5.97
N ASP A 80 13.84 16.23 6.22
CA ASP A 80 15.29 16.35 6.09
C ASP A 80 15.87 15.88 4.74
N VAL A 81 15.01 15.37 3.83
CA VAL A 81 15.45 14.93 2.49
C VAL A 81 15.03 15.95 1.46
N ASN A 82 16.01 16.47 0.71
CA ASN A 82 15.76 17.32 -0.42
C ASN A 82 15.13 16.49 -1.56
N LEU A 83 13.84 16.62 -1.75
CA LEU A 83 13.07 15.90 -2.77
C LEU A 83 13.52 16.24 -4.20
N ASP A 84 14.13 17.43 -4.39
CA ASP A 84 14.64 17.86 -5.68
C ASP A 84 15.89 17.08 -6.11
N GLU A 85 16.58 16.42 -5.19
CA GLU A 85 17.84 15.73 -5.48
C GLU A 85 17.72 14.20 -5.65
N ASN A 86 16.76 13.55 -4.98
CA ASN A 86 16.79 12.09 -4.82
C ASN A 86 15.53 11.36 -5.26
N GLU A 87 14.44 12.06 -5.52
CA GLU A 87 13.18 11.41 -5.90
C GLU A 87 12.55 12.14 -7.08
N ASN A 88 12.16 11.40 -8.08
CA ASN A 88 11.46 11.94 -9.24
C ASN A 88 9.98 11.53 -9.24
N ALA A 89 9.16 12.23 -10.02
CA ALA A 89 7.74 11.97 -10.13
C ALA A 89 7.43 10.53 -10.56
N ALA A 90 8.26 9.95 -11.43
CA ALA A 90 8.07 8.60 -11.93
C ALA A 90 8.16 7.56 -10.81
N ASP A 91 9.01 7.73 -9.82
CA ASP A 91 9.17 6.78 -8.72
C ASP A 91 7.89 6.69 -7.88
N TYR A 92 7.24 7.82 -7.61
CA TYR A 92 5.95 7.82 -6.92
C TYR A 92 4.86 7.08 -7.71
N PHE A 93 4.77 7.33 -9.01
CA PHE A 93 3.80 6.64 -9.85
C PHE A 93 4.12 5.16 -10.01
N ASN A 94 5.39 4.80 -10.20
CA ASN A 94 5.80 3.41 -10.31
C ASN A 94 5.47 2.62 -9.06
N VAL A 95 5.77 3.13 -7.87
CA VAL A 95 5.53 2.42 -6.63
C VAL A 95 4.05 2.49 -6.22
N ASN A 96 3.47 3.70 -6.16
CA ASN A 96 2.14 3.88 -5.58
C ASN A 96 1.02 3.50 -6.56
N THR A 97 1.16 3.82 -7.86
CA THR A 97 0.11 3.57 -8.84
C THR A 97 0.32 2.22 -9.55
N ILE A 98 1.46 2.03 -10.22
CA ILE A 98 1.74 0.78 -10.93
C ILE A 98 1.87 -0.39 -9.95
N GLY A 99 2.49 -0.17 -8.78
CA GLY A 99 2.54 -1.16 -7.72
C GLY A 99 1.15 -1.59 -7.24
N THR A 100 0.23 -0.65 -7.08
CA THR A 100 -1.19 -0.96 -6.76
C THR A 100 -1.83 -1.78 -7.88
N ILE A 101 -1.61 -1.42 -9.15
CA ILE A 101 -2.11 -2.20 -10.29
C ILE A 101 -1.55 -3.64 -10.25
N ASN A 102 -0.28 -3.84 -9.96
CA ASN A 102 0.32 -5.17 -9.86
C ASN A 102 -0.36 -6.00 -8.77
N VAL A 103 -0.67 -5.41 -7.61
CA VAL A 103 -1.45 -6.07 -6.54
C VAL A 103 -2.86 -6.46 -7.03
N LEU A 104 -3.54 -5.54 -7.69
CA LEU A 104 -4.90 -5.77 -8.20
C LEU A 104 -4.94 -6.85 -9.28
N GLU A 105 -3.97 -6.85 -10.19
CA GLU A 105 -3.82 -7.90 -11.20
C GLU A 105 -3.52 -9.27 -10.59
N TYR A 106 -2.67 -9.32 -9.56
CA TYR A 106 -2.45 -10.54 -8.79
C TYR A 106 -3.76 -11.02 -8.14
N CYS A 107 -4.50 -10.13 -7.49
CA CYS A 107 -5.80 -10.46 -6.88
C CYS A 107 -6.81 -10.94 -7.92
N ARG A 108 -6.94 -10.24 -9.05
CA ARG A 108 -7.85 -10.61 -10.13
C ARG A 108 -7.54 -11.99 -10.71
N LYS A 109 -6.27 -12.28 -11.01
CA LYS A 109 -5.82 -13.57 -11.56
C LYS A 109 -6.11 -14.73 -10.61
N ASN A 110 -5.96 -14.51 -9.31
CA ASN A 110 -6.14 -15.54 -8.27
C ASN A 110 -7.53 -15.50 -7.62
N LYS A 111 -8.47 -14.69 -8.16
CA LYS A 111 -9.85 -14.57 -7.69
C LYS A 111 -9.99 -14.12 -6.22
N ILE A 112 -9.02 -13.34 -5.74
CA ILE A 112 -9.04 -12.74 -4.42
C ILE A 112 -9.93 -11.50 -4.48
N LYS A 113 -11.06 -11.51 -3.77
CA LYS A 113 -12.10 -10.49 -3.89
C LYS A 113 -11.98 -9.34 -2.88
N ARG A 114 -11.07 -9.42 -1.93
CA ARG A 114 -10.95 -8.40 -0.89
C ARG A 114 -9.55 -7.79 -0.90
N VAL A 115 -9.51 -6.50 -1.20
CA VAL A 115 -8.29 -5.69 -1.10
C VAL A 115 -8.58 -4.49 -0.21
N ILE A 116 -7.71 -4.23 0.75
CA ILE A 116 -7.74 -3.03 1.59
C ILE A 116 -6.44 -2.28 1.33
N SER A 117 -6.55 -1.01 0.99
CA SER A 117 -5.40 -0.13 0.80
C SER A 117 -5.53 1.14 1.62
N THR A 118 -4.40 1.69 2.05
CA THR A 118 -4.38 3.00 2.71
C THR A 118 -4.44 4.12 1.68
N CYS A 119 -5.36 5.07 1.89
CA CYS A 119 -5.42 6.33 1.17
C CYS A 119 -4.52 7.39 1.84
N SER A 120 -4.67 8.62 1.43
CA SER A 120 -4.01 9.76 2.07
C SER A 120 -5.02 10.86 2.37
N TYR A 121 -4.93 11.47 3.56
CA TYR A 121 -5.72 12.65 3.88
C TYR A 121 -5.42 13.85 2.97
N ALA A 122 -4.30 13.78 2.26
CA ALA A 122 -3.88 14.83 1.33
C ALA A 122 -4.88 15.03 0.18
N ASP A 123 -5.75 14.05 -0.09
CA ASP A 123 -6.85 14.15 -1.07
C ASP A 123 -7.86 15.23 -0.71
N VAL A 124 -8.01 15.51 0.57
CA VAL A 124 -8.99 16.46 1.14
C VAL A 124 -8.31 17.58 1.95
N ARG A 125 -7.06 17.85 1.64
CA ARG A 125 -6.22 18.80 2.39
C ARG A 125 -6.82 20.20 2.48
N GLY A 126 -7.54 20.65 1.46
CA GLY A 126 -8.21 21.95 1.45
C GLY A 126 -9.29 22.10 2.53
N ALA A 127 -9.88 21.00 3.01
CA ALA A 127 -10.83 20.98 4.11
C ALA A 127 -10.16 20.92 5.49
N TRP A 128 -8.88 20.60 5.56
CA TRP A 128 -8.16 20.41 6.82
C TRP A 128 -8.13 21.71 7.65
N GLY A 129 -8.43 21.56 8.93
CA GLY A 129 -8.48 22.68 9.87
C GLY A 129 -9.71 23.60 9.75
N LYS A 130 -10.59 23.34 8.77
CA LYS A 130 -11.83 24.12 8.58
C LYS A 130 -13.07 23.43 9.16
N LYS A 131 -13.08 22.10 9.12
CA LYS A 131 -14.20 21.27 9.60
C LYS A 131 -13.73 19.84 9.90
N VAL A 132 -14.59 19.05 10.52
CA VAL A 132 -14.38 17.60 10.62
C VAL A 132 -14.48 17.01 9.21
N ILE A 133 -13.45 16.25 8.82
CA ILE A 133 -13.41 15.56 7.53
C ILE A 133 -14.12 14.22 7.68
N THR A 134 -14.99 13.90 6.73
CA THR A 134 -15.71 12.63 6.64
C THR A 134 -15.30 11.89 5.37
N GLU A 135 -15.73 10.63 5.22
CA GLU A 135 -15.46 9.80 4.06
C GLU A 135 -16.07 10.34 2.77
N ASP A 136 -17.12 11.15 2.89
CA ASP A 136 -17.83 11.77 1.75
C ASP A 136 -17.23 13.11 1.32
N GLU A 137 -16.12 13.52 1.92
CA GLU A 137 -15.48 14.79 1.58
C GLU A 137 -14.98 14.77 0.13
N PRO A 138 -15.38 15.74 -0.70
CA PRO A 138 -14.94 15.80 -2.09
C PRO A 138 -13.43 16.03 -2.15
N ARG A 139 -12.78 15.39 -3.12
CA ARG A 139 -11.36 15.57 -3.38
C ARG A 139 -11.03 17.03 -3.68
N ASP A 140 -9.92 17.47 -3.14
CA ASP A 140 -9.35 18.76 -3.44
C ASP A 140 -8.29 18.60 -4.54
N PHE A 141 -8.43 19.35 -5.62
CA PHE A 141 -7.49 19.34 -6.75
C PHE A 141 -6.44 20.45 -6.67
N ILE A 142 -6.27 21.07 -5.51
CA ILE A 142 -5.24 22.07 -5.27
C ILE A 142 -3.97 21.37 -4.78
N TYR A 143 -3.12 21.01 -5.71
CA TYR A 143 -1.86 20.34 -5.42
C TYR A 143 -0.71 21.35 -5.48
N THR A 144 -0.31 21.86 -4.34
CA THR A 144 0.84 22.77 -4.20
C THR A 144 1.81 22.27 -3.15
N GLY A 145 3.10 22.49 -3.38
CA GLY A 145 4.16 22.14 -2.43
C GLY A 145 4.76 20.75 -2.66
N ASP A 146 5.65 20.37 -1.78
CA ASP A 146 6.59 19.25 -1.90
C ASP A 146 5.93 17.86 -1.98
N HIS A 147 4.66 17.78 -1.62
CA HIS A 147 3.92 16.50 -1.59
C HIS A 147 2.96 16.33 -2.78
N ALA A 148 2.94 17.27 -3.73
CA ALA A 148 1.97 17.23 -4.83
C ALA A 148 2.04 15.93 -5.64
N VAL A 149 3.24 15.50 -6.02
CA VAL A 149 3.43 14.27 -6.82
C VAL A 149 3.01 13.02 -6.05
N TYR A 150 3.32 12.96 -4.75
CA TYR A 150 2.84 11.89 -3.87
C TYR A 150 1.31 11.82 -3.88
N VAL A 151 0.63 12.96 -3.70
CA VAL A 151 -0.84 13.04 -3.70
C VAL A 151 -1.40 12.56 -5.04
N PHE A 152 -0.85 13.03 -6.16
CA PHE A 152 -1.24 12.57 -7.50
C PHE A 152 -1.12 11.07 -7.66
N SER A 153 0.00 10.49 -7.23
CA SER A 153 0.23 9.05 -7.35
C SER A 153 -0.72 8.23 -6.47
N LYS A 154 -1.06 8.72 -5.27
CA LYS A 154 -2.03 8.08 -4.38
C LYS A 154 -3.45 8.20 -4.91
N ASN A 155 -3.82 9.34 -5.48
CA ASN A 155 -5.13 9.53 -6.10
C ASN A 155 -5.31 8.62 -7.32
N ALA A 156 -4.30 8.52 -8.17
CA ALA A 156 -4.33 7.59 -9.30
C ALA A 156 -4.44 6.12 -8.84
N ALA A 157 -3.78 5.76 -7.74
CA ALA A 157 -3.93 4.44 -7.13
C ALA A 157 -5.37 4.20 -6.64
N ASN A 158 -5.98 5.19 -5.96
CA ASN A 158 -7.37 5.08 -5.49
C ASN A 158 -8.37 4.98 -6.63
N ASP A 159 -8.21 5.76 -7.70
CA ASP A 159 -9.05 5.68 -8.89
C ASP A 159 -8.94 4.30 -9.56
N THR A 160 -7.75 3.72 -9.54
CA THR A 160 -7.52 2.37 -10.05
C THR A 160 -8.21 1.31 -9.17
N LEU A 161 -8.14 1.44 -7.84
CA LEU A 161 -8.87 0.56 -6.92
C LEU A 161 -10.38 0.60 -7.19
N GLU A 162 -10.94 1.80 -7.35
CA GLU A 162 -12.36 1.98 -7.64
C GLU A 162 -12.74 1.36 -8.99
N TYR A 163 -11.92 1.55 -10.03
CA TYR A 163 -12.12 0.90 -11.33
C TYR A 163 -12.17 -0.62 -11.21
N TYR A 164 -11.21 -1.23 -10.50
CA TYR A 164 -11.21 -2.70 -10.32
C TYR A 164 -12.40 -3.18 -9.49
N ASN A 165 -12.82 -2.43 -8.48
CA ASN A 165 -14.01 -2.74 -7.68
C ASN A 165 -15.30 -2.76 -8.50
N GLN A 166 -15.40 -1.92 -9.52
CA GLN A 166 -16.57 -1.87 -10.40
C GLN A 166 -16.55 -2.94 -11.50
N GLN A 167 -15.39 -3.39 -11.93
CA GLN A 167 -15.23 -4.25 -13.11
C GLN A 167 -15.00 -5.73 -12.76
N HIS A 168 -14.55 -6.03 -11.58
CA HIS A 168 -14.09 -7.36 -11.16
C HIS A 168 -14.59 -7.75 -9.77
#